data_cea7c7cb3a78af732a8c10621b324c7e
#
_entry.id   cea7c7cb3a78af732a8c10621b324c7e
#
_cell.length_a   1.000
_cell.length_b   1.000
_cell.length_c   1.000
_cell.angle_alpha   90.00
_cell.angle_beta   90.00
_cell.angle_gamma   90.00
#
_symmetry.space_group_name_H-M   'P 1'
#
loop_
_entity.id
_entity.type
_entity.pdbx_description
1 polymer ?
#
loop_
_entity_poly.entity_id
_entity_poly.type
_entity_poly.pdbx_seq_one_letter_code
_entity_poly.pdbx_strand_id
1 'polypeptide(L)'
;MTYLFKQIGREWRFMLRQRYVLILLLCSFLVSGFAVFTGLAEVAQQQQTIERLKLADVRDRLEAQAKYNDPGSLAYYSFHLTYSEPSSLAFAALGERDVYPWKHRVRMLALEGQIYESDSQNAELAQAGKIDFVFVISALAPLFIILLFHDLIASERSSGRHDLLVSTAKSKYALWGSRGLVRFGAVVLCLMLPFYIGAMISSTGFQAVLLVSLWCVVYLAFWTVLSVWLGKNLASAPRIASMLIACWVLLAFVLPILSDLLINNSVHSAKGGDILLTQRETVNDAWDLPVSTTMEAFVTNHPQYSDYTHQGEGFDWGWYYAFQQVGDQAAGEFSNDYRAAAANKYKLAGYATLLSPPLLLQRKLNRLANTDALAAFEYEQDIRDFHKALRMAYYPWLFAQEKFDKTHLTSLPQFKDSTHNYKKVQNEQ
;
A
#
# COMPACT_ATOMS: atom_id res chain seq x y z
N MET A 1 -5.98 -44.13 -11.77
CA MET A 1 -5.47 -43.39 -10.61
C MET A 1 -4.16 -43.94 -10.04
N THR A 2 -4.05 -45.22 -9.75
CA THR A 2 -2.87 -45.84 -9.14
C THR A 2 -1.54 -45.66 -9.88
N TYR A 3 -1.54 -45.59 -11.23
CA TYR A 3 -0.33 -45.34 -12.03
C TYR A 3 0.23 -43.91 -11.84
N LEU A 4 -0.62 -42.90 -11.85
CA LEU A 4 -0.20 -41.51 -11.68
C LEU A 4 0.42 -41.29 -10.29
N PHE A 5 -0.18 -41.82 -9.23
CA PHE A 5 0.36 -41.73 -7.87
C PHE A 5 1.73 -42.40 -7.75
N LYS A 6 1.92 -43.60 -8.39
CA LYS A 6 3.23 -44.25 -8.42
C LYS A 6 4.29 -43.42 -9.16
N GLN A 7 3.91 -42.73 -10.25
CA GLN A 7 4.77 -41.79 -10.98
C GLN A 7 5.16 -40.60 -10.11
N ILE A 8 4.18 -39.95 -9.47
CA ILE A 8 4.41 -38.81 -8.56
C ILE A 8 5.37 -39.18 -7.45
N GLY A 9 5.17 -40.35 -6.79
CA GLY A 9 6.07 -40.82 -5.72
C GLY A 9 7.49 -41.15 -6.21
N ARG A 10 7.64 -41.59 -7.48
CA ARG A 10 8.94 -41.81 -8.08
C ARG A 10 9.65 -40.49 -8.41
N GLU A 11 8.94 -39.53 -9.02
CA GLU A 11 9.50 -38.23 -9.35
C GLU A 11 9.85 -37.41 -8.10
N TRP A 12 9.07 -37.56 -7.01
CA TRP A 12 9.37 -36.96 -5.72
C TRP A 12 10.72 -37.47 -5.17
N ARG A 13 10.91 -38.82 -5.15
CA ARG A 13 12.19 -39.41 -4.73
C ARG A 13 13.36 -39.05 -5.64
N PHE A 14 13.11 -38.91 -6.93
CA PHE A 14 14.12 -38.44 -7.89
C PHE A 14 14.51 -37.00 -7.63
N MET A 15 13.55 -36.11 -7.42
CA MET A 15 13.77 -34.71 -7.08
C MET A 15 14.59 -34.54 -5.80
N LEU A 16 14.27 -35.30 -4.74
CA LEU A 16 15.00 -35.26 -3.47
C LEU A 16 16.46 -35.71 -3.57
N ARG A 17 16.86 -36.39 -4.62
CA ARG A 17 18.26 -36.76 -4.88
C ARG A 17 19.06 -35.67 -5.60
N GLN A 18 18.40 -34.65 -6.11
CA GLN A 18 19.04 -33.55 -6.86
C GLN A 18 19.42 -32.44 -5.89
N ARG A 19 20.68 -32.37 -5.47
CA ARG A 19 21.18 -31.40 -4.48
C ARG A 19 20.85 -29.96 -4.85
N TYR A 20 21.02 -29.59 -6.12
CA TYR A 20 20.71 -28.20 -6.59
C TYR A 20 19.24 -27.84 -6.43
N VAL A 21 18.32 -28.77 -6.66
CA VAL A 21 16.89 -28.56 -6.48
C VAL A 21 16.57 -28.33 -5.01
N LEU A 22 17.15 -29.13 -4.11
CA LEU A 22 16.97 -28.97 -2.66
C LEU A 22 17.48 -27.61 -2.18
N ILE A 23 18.64 -27.17 -2.68
CA ILE A 23 19.19 -25.85 -2.34
C ILE A 23 18.24 -24.75 -2.82
N LEU A 24 17.74 -24.81 -4.06
CA LEU A 24 16.80 -23.83 -4.59
C LEU A 24 15.48 -23.79 -3.80
N LEU A 25 14.94 -24.95 -3.44
CA LEU A 25 13.73 -25.02 -2.60
C LEU A 25 13.98 -24.45 -1.20
N LEU A 26 15.12 -24.78 -0.59
CA LEU A 26 15.50 -24.19 0.69
C LEU A 26 15.68 -22.67 0.60
N CYS A 27 16.36 -22.18 -0.43
CA CYS A 27 16.50 -20.75 -0.67
C CYS A 27 15.13 -20.06 -0.87
N SER A 28 14.23 -20.66 -1.65
CA SER A 28 12.87 -20.09 -1.85
C SER A 28 12.09 -20.04 -0.54
N PHE A 29 12.18 -21.06 0.31
CA PHE A 29 11.57 -21.08 1.63
C PHE A 29 12.16 -20.01 2.56
N LEU A 30 13.49 -19.90 2.62
CA LEU A 30 14.17 -18.94 3.48
C LEU A 30 13.88 -17.48 3.06
N VAL A 31 13.89 -17.19 1.75
CA VAL A 31 13.58 -15.84 1.23
C VAL A 31 12.12 -15.47 1.52
N SER A 32 11.18 -16.39 1.30
CA SER A 32 9.78 -16.16 1.64
C SER A 32 9.59 -16.03 3.16
N GLY A 33 10.25 -16.85 3.95
CA GLY A 33 10.24 -16.77 5.42
C GLY A 33 10.79 -15.45 5.95
N PHE A 34 11.89 -14.97 5.38
CA PHE A 34 12.47 -13.67 5.72
C PHE A 34 11.48 -12.53 5.41
N ALA A 35 10.87 -12.53 4.22
CA ALA A 35 9.91 -11.50 3.83
C ALA A 35 8.67 -11.47 4.73
N VAL A 36 8.14 -12.64 5.10
CA VAL A 36 7.01 -12.73 6.05
C VAL A 36 7.43 -12.24 7.45
N PHE A 37 8.62 -12.62 7.91
CA PHE A 37 9.14 -12.18 9.20
C PHE A 37 9.31 -10.65 9.26
N THR A 38 9.93 -10.05 8.24
CA THR A 38 10.10 -8.58 8.17
C THR A 38 8.76 -7.86 8.10
N GLY A 39 7.79 -8.39 7.32
CA GLY A 39 6.45 -7.83 7.25
C GLY A 39 5.69 -7.90 8.58
N LEU A 40 5.77 -9.03 9.30
CA LEU A 40 5.18 -9.16 10.64
C LEU A 40 5.81 -8.20 11.64
N ALA A 41 7.14 -8.07 11.62
CA ALA A 41 7.86 -7.14 12.49
C ALA A 41 7.47 -5.68 12.22
N GLU A 42 7.35 -5.30 10.95
CA GLU A 42 6.91 -3.96 10.56
C GLU A 42 5.49 -3.64 11.03
N VAL A 43 4.54 -4.55 10.79
CA VAL A 43 3.15 -4.39 11.24
C VAL A 43 3.08 -4.26 12.77
N ALA A 44 3.81 -5.10 13.49
CA ALA A 44 3.88 -5.03 14.96
C ALA A 44 4.46 -3.69 15.44
N GLN A 45 5.51 -3.18 14.79
CA GLN A 45 6.10 -1.88 15.09
C GLN A 45 5.11 -0.73 14.83
N GLN A 46 4.37 -0.79 13.71
CA GLN A 46 3.34 0.22 13.39
C GLN A 46 2.24 0.22 14.46
N GLN A 47 1.72 -0.95 14.84
CA GLN A 47 0.69 -1.08 15.89
C GLN A 47 1.18 -0.54 17.25
N GLN A 48 2.38 -0.92 17.68
CA GLN A 48 2.98 -0.39 18.91
C GLN A 48 3.17 1.13 18.86
N THR A 49 3.53 1.66 17.70
CA THR A 49 3.68 3.10 17.50
C THR A 49 2.34 3.81 17.62
N ILE A 50 1.28 3.29 16.99
CA ILE A 50 -0.08 3.82 17.09
C ILE A 50 -0.53 3.87 18.57
N GLU A 51 -0.40 2.76 19.30
CA GLU A 51 -0.81 2.71 20.72
C GLU A 51 -0.04 3.72 21.59
N ARG A 52 1.27 3.83 21.39
CA ARG A 52 2.09 4.81 22.09
C ARG A 52 1.68 6.24 21.77
N LEU A 53 1.39 6.53 20.49
CA LEU A 53 0.96 7.86 20.03
C LEU A 53 -0.45 8.21 20.54
N LYS A 54 -1.38 7.26 20.62
CA LYS A 54 -2.71 7.46 21.23
C LYS A 54 -2.59 7.93 22.68
N LEU A 55 -1.72 7.28 23.46
CA LEU A 55 -1.47 7.69 24.85
C LEU A 55 -0.82 9.07 24.95
N ALA A 56 0.15 9.37 24.10
CA ALA A 56 0.79 10.68 24.05
C ALA A 56 -0.21 11.79 23.65
N ASP A 57 -1.05 11.55 22.67
CA ASP A 57 -2.06 12.48 22.17
C ASP A 57 -3.07 12.86 23.28
N VAL A 58 -3.53 11.89 24.06
CA VAL A 58 -4.41 12.15 25.21
C VAL A 58 -3.70 13.01 26.26
N ARG A 59 -2.46 12.67 26.61
CA ARG A 59 -1.66 13.44 27.58
C ARG A 59 -1.44 14.88 27.11
N ASP A 60 -0.99 15.07 25.87
CA ASP A 60 -0.69 16.39 25.31
C ASP A 60 -1.94 17.28 25.29
N ARG A 61 -3.13 16.71 24.98
CA ARG A 61 -4.40 17.44 25.04
C ARG A 61 -4.80 17.82 26.46
N LEU A 62 -4.62 16.94 27.42
CA LEU A 62 -4.88 17.27 28.84
C LEU A 62 -3.94 18.37 29.36
N GLU A 63 -2.66 18.34 28.96
CA GLU A 63 -1.70 19.41 29.30
C GLU A 63 -2.11 20.75 28.69
N ALA A 64 -2.55 20.77 27.41
CA ALA A 64 -3.08 21.96 26.77
C ALA A 64 -4.33 22.49 27.49
N GLN A 65 -5.27 21.62 27.88
CA GLN A 65 -6.47 21.98 28.63
C GLN A 65 -6.16 22.54 30.03
N ALA A 66 -5.11 22.06 30.67
CA ALA A 66 -4.69 22.58 31.96
C ALA A 66 -4.08 23.97 31.83
N LYS A 67 -3.40 24.27 30.70
CA LYS A 67 -2.64 25.50 30.52
C LYS A 67 -3.49 26.65 29.94
N TYR A 68 -4.41 26.36 29.03
CA TYR A 68 -5.16 27.35 28.29
C TYR A 68 -6.65 27.35 28.68
N ASN A 69 -7.27 28.53 28.70
CA ASN A 69 -8.67 28.70 29.12
C ASN A 69 -9.57 29.23 27.98
N ASP A 70 -8.98 29.73 26.92
CA ASP A 70 -9.72 30.21 25.76
C ASP A 70 -9.75 29.18 24.62
N PRO A 71 -10.82 29.16 23.80
CA PRO A 71 -10.97 28.15 22.74
C PRO A 71 -9.94 28.30 21.64
N GLY A 72 -9.48 29.50 21.34
CA GLY A 72 -8.51 29.77 20.28
C GLY A 72 -7.14 29.22 20.61
N SER A 73 -6.60 29.51 21.82
CA SER A 73 -5.35 28.93 22.30
C SER A 73 -5.43 27.41 22.39
N LEU A 74 -6.55 26.87 22.87
CA LEU A 74 -6.74 25.43 22.96
C LEU A 74 -6.68 24.79 21.56
N ALA A 75 -7.36 25.33 20.57
CA ALA A 75 -7.33 24.83 19.20
C ALA A 75 -5.93 24.92 18.58
N TYR A 76 -5.15 25.95 18.95
CA TYR A 76 -3.79 26.16 18.43
C TYR A 76 -2.77 25.15 18.99
N TYR A 77 -2.84 24.89 20.31
CA TYR A 77 -1.88 24.05 21.00
C TYR A 77 -2.33 22.60 21.11
N SER A 78 -3.58 22.27 20.77
CA SER A 78 -4.05 20.90 20.74
C SER A 78 -3.73 20.23 19.42
N PHE A 79 -2.95 19.16 19.47
CA PHE A 79 -2.76 18.26 18.34
C PHE A 79 -3.75 17.11 18.42
N HIS A 80 -4.09 16.57 17.28
CA HIS A 80 -4.97 15.43 17.14
C HIS A 80 -4.27 14.37 16.29
N LEU A 81 -4.13 13.18 16.82
CA LEU A 81 -3.54 12.05 16.13
C LEU A 81 -4.55 11.49 15.11
N THR A 82 -4.09 11.34 13.87
CA THR A 82 -4.76 10.52 12.85
C THR A 82 -3.84 9.39 12.45
N TYR A 83 -4.39 8.23 12.10
CA TYR A 83 -3.62 7.05 11.75
C TYR A 83 -4.47 6.08 10.93
N SER A 84 -3.82 5.31 10.07
CA SER A 84 -4.42 4.17 9.39
C SER A 84 -3.91 2.88 10.03
N GLU A 85 -4.81 2.06 10.57
CA GLU A 85 -4.43 0.78 11.17
C GLU A 85 -4.02 -0.23 10.10
N PRO A 86 -2.94 -1.01 10.31
CA PRO A 86 -2.55 -2.04 9.36
C PRO A 86 -3.58 -3.19 9.38
N SER A 87 -3.98 -3.63 8.19
CA SER A 87 -4.86 -4.80 8.06
C SER A 87 -4.16 -6.09 8.48
N SER A 88 -4.93 -7.15 8.71
CA SER A 88 -4.38 -8.48 9.03
C SER A 88 -3.55 -9.10 7.91
N LEU A 89 -3.63 -8.60 6.68
CA LEU A 89 -2.82 -9.00 5.53
C LEU A 89 -1.62 -8.08 5.25
N ALA A 90 -1.51 -6.94 5.93
CA ALA A 90 -0.46 -5.94 5.67
C ALA A 90 0.96 -6.52 5.79
N PHE A 91 1.15 -7.58 6.62
CA PHE A 91 2.45 -8.26 6.73
C PHE A 91 2.91 -8.91 5.42
N ALA A 92 1.97 -9.34 4.58
CA ALA A 92 2.27 -9.98 3.31
C ALA A 92 2.44 -8.96 2.17
N ALA A 93 1.77 -7.81 2.27
CA ALA A 93 1.73 -6.78 1.25
C ALA A 93 1.75 -5.41 1.93
N LEU A 94 2.93 -4.82 2.11
CA LEU A 94 3.08 -3.50 2.71
C LEU A 94 2.62 -2.39 1.75
N GLY A 95 2.83 -2.56 0.45
CA GLY A 95 2.34 -1.67 -0.59
C GLY A 95 2.68 -0.20 -0.36
N GLU A 96 1.70 0.69 -0.51
CA GLU A 96 1.86 2.13 -0.34
C GLU A 96 2.18 2.55 1.11
N ARG A 97 1.91 1.70 2.11
CA ARG A 97 2.29 1.98 3.51
C ARG A 97 3.79 2.08 3.74
N ASP A 98 4.60 1.62 2.79
CA ASP A 98 6.05 1.78 2.82
C ASP A 98 6.49 3.16 2.36
N VAL A 99 5.68 3.84 1.55
CA VAL A 99 6.00 5.11 0.89
C VAL A 99 5.17 6.27 1.44
N TYR A 100 3.86 6.06 1.61
CA TYR A 100 2.94 7.08 2.10
C TYR A 100 2.87 7.10 3.64
N PRO A 101 2.75 8.29 4.25
CA PRO A 101 2.55 8.42 5.68
C PRO A 101 1.23 7.76 6.10
N TRP A 102 1.30 6.88 7.09
CA TRP A 102 0.14 6.21 7.68
C TRP A 102 -0.28 6.79 9.03
N LYS A 103 0.36 7.89 9.45
CA LYS A 103 0.08 8.65 10.69
C LYS A 103 0.35 10.12 10.46
N HIS A 104 -0.52 10.98 11.01
CA HIS A 104 -0.31 12.43 11.05
C HIS A 104 -0.69 12.98 12.42
N ARG A 105 -0.11 14.11 12.79
CA ARG A 105 -0.57 14.95 13.90
C ARG A 105 -1.08 16.24 13.30
N VAL A 106 -2.39 16.39 13.32
CA VAL A 106 -3.06 17.57 12.77
C VAL A 106 -3.55 18.49 13.89
N ARG A 107 -3.60 19.75 13.61
CA ARG A 107 -4.19 20.78 14.49
C ARG A 107 -5.08 21.69 13.64
N MET A 108 -5.88 22.53 14.27
CA MET A 108 -6.92 23.34 13.62
C MET A 108 -6.34 24.51 12.79
N LEU A 109 -5.20 24.33 12.15
CA LEU A 109 -4.59 25.25 11.20
C LEU A 109 -4.91 24.83 9.76
N ALA A 110 -4.32 25.49 8.77
CA ALA A 110 -4.42 25.12 7.39
C ALA A 110 -3.95 23.66 7.18
N LEU A 111 -4.80 22.84 6.58
CA LEU A 111 -4.64 21.37 6.61
C LEU A 111 -3.74 20.83 5.52
N GLU A 112 -3.88 21.33 4.28
CA GLU A 112 -3.19 20.69 3.14
C GLU A 112 -1.66 20.64 3.33
N GLY A 113 -1.08 21.65 3.96
CA GLY A 113 0.32 21.66 4.36
C GLY A 113 0.69 20.57 5.36
N GLN A 114 -0.23 20.24 6.28
CA GLN A 114 0.01 19.21 7.29
C GLN A 114 -0.09 17.79 6.71
N ILE A 115 -0.87 17.58 5.64
CA ILE A 115 -1.00 16.29 4.96
C ILE A 115 0.25 15.99 4.13
N TYR A 116 0.74 16.98 3.37
CA TYR A 116 1.84 16.78 2.43
C TYR A 116 3.24 16.98 3.05
N GLU A 117 3.31 17.37 4.32
CA GLU A 117 4.57 17.43 5.06
C GLU A 117 5.00 15.99 5.44
N SER A 118 6.06 15.49 4.83
CA SER A 118 6.57 14.14 5.06
C SER A 118 7.92 14.16 5.77
N ASP A 119 8.18 13.12 6.55
CA ASP A 119 9.51 12.87 7.13
C ASP A 119 10.52 12.60 6.00
N SER A 120 11.73 13.15 6.13
CA SER A 120 12.82 12.83 5.21
C SER A 120 13.31 11.41 5.45
N GLN A 121 13.49 10.65 4.37
CA GLN A 121 14.06 9.30 4.43
C GLN A 121 15.43 9.28 3.77
N ASN A 122 16.30 8.36 4.21
CA ASN A 122 17.58 8.13 3.53
C ASN A 122 17.30 7.43 2.20
N ALA A 123 17.51 8.16 1.09
CA ALA A 123 17.22 7.69 -0.26
C ALA A 123 17.98 6.41 -0.64
N GLU A 124 19.22 6.25 -0.17
CA GLU A 124 20.05 5.07 -0.46
C GLU A 124 19.48 3.81 0.20
N LEU A 125 19.00 3.91 1.45
CA LEU A 125 18.39 2.80 2.18
C LEU A 125 16.96 2.53 1.74
N ALA A 126 16.25 3.55 1.28
CA ALA A 126 14.86 3.43 0.80
C ALA A 126 14.75 2.91 -0.64
N GLN A 127 15.84 2.93 -1.42
CA GLN A 127 15.84 2.59 -2.85
C GLN A 127 15.28 1.19 -3.14
N ALA A 128 15.53 0.21 -2.29
CA ALA A 128 15.04 -1.16 -2.49
C ALA A 128 13.60 -1.37 -1.99
N GLY A 129 13.03 -0.40 -1.26
CA GLY A 129 11.79 -0.61 -0.51
C GLY A 129 11.93 -1.69 0.57
N LYS A 130 10.83 -2.03 1.22
CA LYS A 130 10.80 -3.17 2.15
C LYS A 130 10.53 -4.46 1.38
N ILE A 131 11.35 -5.48 1.62
CA ILE A 131 11.14 -6.81 1.05
C ILE A 131 9.99 -7.48 1.78
N ASP A 132 8.82 -7.46 1.16
CA ASP A 132 7.62 -8.14 1.63
C ASP A 132 7.33 -9.43 0.85
N PHE A 133 6.32 -10.18 1.28
CA PHE A 133 5.96 -11.44 0.63
C PHE A 133 5.48 -11.21 -0.82
N VAL A 134 4.77 -10.11 -1.10
CA VAL A 134 4.30 -9.78 -2.46
C VAL A 134 5.49 -9.54 -3.39
N PHE A 135 6.51 -8.84 -2.95
CA PHE A 135 7.75 -8.67 -3.72
C PHE A 135 8.43 -10.00 -4.03
N VAL A 136 8.53 -10.88 -3.03
CA VAL A 136 9.13 -12.21 -3.23
C VAL A 136 8.34 -13.02 -4.26
N ILE A 137 7.01 -13.05 -4.16
CA ILE A 137 6.20 -13.82 -5.12
C ILE A 137 6.19 -13.18 -6.50
N SER A 138 6.04 -11.87 -6.62
CA SER A 138 5.91 -11.19 -7.91
C SER A 138 7.23 -11.07 -8.68
N ALA A 139 8.32 -10.78 -7.99
CA ALA A 139 9.61 -10.52 -8.62
C ALA A 139 10.60 -11.70 -8.54
N LEU A 140 10.74 -12.35 -7.38
CA LEU A 140 11.77 -13.36 -7.17
C LEU A 140 11.29 -14.79 -7.47
N ALA A 141 10.03 -15.14 -7.18
CA ALA A 141 9.52 -16.49 -7.41
C ALA A 141 9.62 -16.97 -8.88
N PRO A 142 9.41 -16.11 -9.89
CA PRO A 142 9.67 -16.49 -11.28
C PRO A 142 11.09 -17.00 -11.52
N LEU A 143 12.10 -16.42 -10.88
CA LEU A 143 13.49 -16.89 -11.02
C LEU A 143 13.67 -18.31 -10.46
N PHE A 144 13.07 -18.61 -9.31
CA PHE A 144 13.10 -19.99 -8.78
C PHE A 144 12.41 -20.97 -9.73
N ILE A 145 11.28 -20.57 -10.36
CA ILE A 145 10.60 -21.40 -11.36
C ILE A 145 11.48 -21.57 -12.60
N ILE A 146 12.07 -20.51 -13.12
CA ILE A 146 12.97 -20.56 -14.27
C ILE A 146 14.12 -21.54 -13.99
N LEU A 147 14.77 -21.43 -12.83
CA LEU A 147 15.88 -22.28 -12.43
C LEU A 147 15.47 -23.75 -12.26
N LEU A 148 14.22 -24.02 -11.84
CA LEU A 148 13.71 -25.39 -11.66
C LEU A 148 13.20 -26.03 -12.96
N PHE A 149 12.79 -25.23 -13.96
CA PHE A 149 12.07 -25.74 -15.13
C PHE A 149 12.80 -25.59 -16.46
N HIS A 150 13.80 -24.68 -16.59
CA HIS A 150 14.48 -24.41 -17.85
C HIS A 150 15.15 -25.68 -18.44
N ASP A 151 15.62 -26.57 -17.60
CA ASP A 151 16.33 -27.81 -17.98
C ASP A 151 15.47 -29.08 -17.94
N LEU A 152 14.20 -28.98 -17.52
CA LEU A 152 13.31 -30.10 -17.23
C LEU A 152 13.28 -31.15 -18.38
N ILE A 153 13.20 -30.71 -19.61
CA ILE A 153 13.17 -31.54 -20.83
C ILE A 153 14.52 -31.50 -21.55
N ALA A 154 15.17 -30.32 -21.57
CA ALA A 154 16.39 -30.10 -22.33
C ALA A 154 17.56 -30.91 -21.82
N SER A 155 17.71 -31.14 -20.52
CA SER A 155 18.77 -31.94 -19.94
C SER A 155 18.67 -33.45 -20.33
N GLU A 156 17.44 -33.96 -20.45
CA GLU A 156 17.22 -35.32 -20.91
C GLU A 156 17.49 -35.49 -22.41
N ARG A 157 17.19 -34.44 -23.21
CA ARG A 157 17.55 -34.42 -24.64
C ARG A 157 19.06 -34.37 -24.83
N SER A 158 19.75 -33.48 -24.13
CA SER A 158 21.21 -33.33 -24.25
C SER A 158 21.98 -34.55 -23.79
N SER A 159 21.42 -35.31 -22.84
CA SER A 159 22.02 -36.60 -22.36
C SER A 159 21.62 -37.82 -23.19
N GLY A 160 20.84 -37.65 -24.27
CA GLY A 160 20.35 -38.76 -25.11
C GLY A 160 19.32 -39.68 -24.46
N ARG A 161 18.85 -39.36 -23.23
CA ARG A 161 17.91 -40.21 -22.48
C ARG A 161 16.44 -39.94 -22.79
N HIS A 162 16.15 -38.85 -23.48
CA HIS A 162 14.78 -38.41 -23.77
C HIS A 162 13.96 -39.53 -24.46
N ASP A 163 14.48 -40.10 -25.54
CA ASP A 163 13.76 -41.10 -26.35
C ASP A 163 13.55 -42.41 -25.60
N LEU A 164 14.52 -42.83 -24.78
CA LEU A 164 14.37 -43.97 -23.90
C LEU A 164 13.30 -43.76 -22.85
N LEU A 165 13.26 -42.55 -22.23
CA LEU A 165 12.24 -42.24 -21.24
C LEU A 165 10.83 -42.19 -21.87
N VAL A 166 10.72 -41.61 -23.09
CA VAL A 166 9.44 -41.51 -23.79
C VAL A 166 8.95 -42.90 -24.26
N SER A 167 9.86 -43.78 -24.77
CA SER A 167 9.50 -45.12 -25.23
C SER A 167 9.10 -46.07 -24.11
N THR A 168 9.68 -45.90 -22.92
CA THR A 168 9.37 -46.73 -21.74
C THR A 168 8.16 -46.20 -20.94
N ALA A 169 7.75 -44.98 -21.16
CA ALA A 169 6.60 -44.39 -20.48
C ALA A 169 5.28 -44.79 -21.14
N LYS A 170 4.25 -45.14 -20.34
CA LYS A 170 2.89 -45.36 -20.86
C LYS A 170 2.31 -44.16 -21.58
N SER A 171 2.71 -42.94 -21.17
CA SER A 171 2.32 -41.67 -21.78
C SER A 171 3.38 -40.62 -21.53
N LYS A 172 3.85 -39.94 -22.59
CA LYS A 172 4.76 -38.80 -22.49
C LYS A 172 4.18 -37.66 -21.66
N TYR A 173 2.87 -37.45 -21.74
CA TYR A 173 2.17 -36.42 -20.96
C TYR A 173 2.14 -36.77 -19.45
N ALA A 174 1.93 -38.02 -19.11
CA ALA A 174 1.96 -38.43 -17.71
C ALA A 174 3.38 -38.34 -17.13
N LEU A 175 4.42 -38.66 -17.90
CA LEU A 175 5.81 -38.54 -17.48
C LEU A 175 6.20 -37.08 -17.19
N TRP A 176 6.07 -36.19 -18.18
CA TRP A 176 6.47 -34.79 -18.04
C TRP A 176 5.52 -34.02 -17.12
N GLY A 177 4.22 -34.34 -17.17
CA GLY A 177 3.22 -33.75 -16.28
C GLY A 177 3.45 -34.10 -14.80
N SER A 178 3.77 -35.36 -14.45
CA SER A 178 4.06 -35.73 -13.09
C SER A 178 5.35 -35.10 -12.57
N ARG A 179 6.39 -35.01 -13.39
CA ARG A 179 7.66 -34.35 -13.06
C ARG A 179 7.47 -32.84 -12.85
N GLY A 180 6.72 -32.18 -13.74
CA GLY A 180 6.36 -30.77 -13.60
C GLY A 180 5.50 -30.50 -12.38
N LEU A 181 4.49 -31.34 -12.12
CA LEU A 181 3.59 -31.18 -10.97
C LEU A 181 4.34 -31.31 -9.64
N VAL A 182 5.26 -32.28 -9.53
CA VAL A 182 6.06 -32.48 -8.32
C VAL A 182 6.95 -31.25 -8.04
N ARG A 183 7.67 -30.75 -9.06
CA ARG A 183 8.51 -29.54 -8.91
C ARG A 183 7.67 -28.31 -8.60
N PHE A 184 6.53 -28.13 -9.29
CA PHE A 184 5.60 -27.04 -9.04
C PHE A 184 5.03 -27.06 -7.62
N GLY A 185 4.50 -28.23 -7.19
CA GLY A 185 3.96 -28.40 -5.84
C GLY A 185 5.01 -28.13 -4.76
N ALA A 186 6.25 -28.58 -4.96
CA ALA A 186 7.35 -28.34 -4.03
C ALA A 186 7.70 -26.85 -3.89
N VAL A 187 7.83 -26.11 -5.01
CA VAL A 187 8.16 -24.67 -4.94
C VAL A 187 7.00 -23.84 -4.39
N VAL A 188 5.75 -24.17 -4.78
CA VAL A 188 4.55 -23.53 -4.20
C VAL A 188 4.52 -23.77 -2.69
N LEU A 189 4.72 -24.99 -2.22
CA LEU A 189 4.75 -25.30 -0.80
C LEU A 189 5.84 -24.50 -0.06
N CYS A 190 7.05 -24.44 -0.60
CA CYS A 190 8.15 -23.69 0.01
C CYS A 190 7.90 -22.20 0.09
N LEU A 191 7.28 -21.62 -0.94
CA LEU A 191 6.96 -20.18 -0.99
C LEU A 191 5.75 -19.83 -0.11
N MET A 192 4.71 -20.69 -0.10
CA MET A 192 3.44 -20.39 0.57
C MET A 192 3.40 -20.78 2.04
N LEU A 193 4.24 -21.74 2.48
CA LEU A 193 4.23 -22.19 3.88
C LEU A 193 4.53 -21.07 4.88
N PRO A 194 5.55 -20.20 4.67
CA PRO A 194 5.77 -19.04 5.52
C PRO A 194 4.57 -18.09 5.56
N PHE A 195 3.92 -17.84 4.41
CA PHE A 195 2.72 -17.01 4.35
C PHE A 195 1.58 -17.57 5.21
N TYR A 196 1.33 -18.88 5.18
CA TYR A 196 0.29 -19.49 6.02
C TYR A 196 0.61 -19.35 7.51
N ILE A 197 1.87 -19.48 7.89
CA ILE A 197 2.32 -19.26 9.27
C ILE A 197 2.07 -17.79 9.66
N GLY A 198 2.46 -16.83 8.80
CA GLY A 198 2.22 -15.40 9.01
C GLY A 198 0.73 -15.06 9.13
N ALA A 199 -0.11 -15.65 8.27
CA ALA A 199 -1.56 -15.47 8.30
C ALA A 199 -2.20 -15.99 9.60
N MET A 200 -1.68 -17.09 10.15
CA MET A 200 -2.11 -17.59 11.46
C MET A 200 -1.72 -16.64 12.59
N ILE A 201 -0.49 -16.13 12.59
CA ILE A 201 0.00 -15.17 13.59
C ILE A 201 -0.82 -13.87 13.55
N SER A 202 -1.12 -13.36 12.36
CA SER A 202 -1.90 -12.12 12.16
C SER A 202 -3.42 -12.32 12.25
N SER A 203 -3.90 -13.53 12.59
CA SER A 203 -5.33 -13.85 12.66
C SER A 203 -6.10 -13.47 11.38
N THR A 204 -5.47 -13.67 10.22
CA THR A 204 -6.06 -13.34 8.91
C THR A 204 -7.26 -14.24 8.61
N GLY A 205 -8.36 -13.67 8.13
CA GLY A 205 -9.58 -14.41 7.79
C GLY A 205 -9.33 -15.44 6.68
N PHE A 206 -10.01 -16.60 6.77
CA PHE A 206 -9.84 -17.72 5.83
C PHE A 206 -10.09 -17.33 4.37
N GLN A 207 -11.09 -16.50 4.10
CA GLN A 207 -11.41 -16.04 2.74
C GLN A 207 -10.26 -15.26 2.12
N ALA A 208 -9.64 -14.36 2.90
CA ALA A 208 -8.50 -13.58 2.45
C ALA A 208 -7.28 -14.48 2.15
N VAL A 209 -7.00 -15.45 3.03
CA VAL A 209 -5.94 -16.45 2.82
C VAL A 209 -6.19 -17.25 1.54
N LEU A 210 -7.43 -17.68 1.29
CA LEU A 210 -7.81 -18.42 0.09
C LEU A 210 -7.59 -17.60 -1.18
N LEU A 211 -8.03 -16.32 -1.20
CA LEU A 211 -7.87 -15.43 -2.34
C LEU A 211 -6.40 -15.13 -2.65
N VAL A 212 -5.59 -14.83 -1.63
CA VAL A 212 -4.13 -14.66 -1.81
C VAL A 212 -3.51 -15.93 -2.38
N SER A 213 -3.84 -17.09 -1.82
CA SER A 213 -3.33 -18.39 -2.30
C SER A 213 -3.69 -18.65 -3.75
N LEU A 214 -4.94 -18.36 -4.13
CA LEU A 214 -5.42 -18.52 -5.51
C LEU A 214 -4.61 -17.65 -6.48
N TRP A 215 -4.46 -16.35 -6.18
CA TRP A 215 -3.69 -15.44 -7.05
C TRP A 215 -2.22 -15.85 -7.16
N CYS A 216 -1.59 -16.24 -6.05
CA CYS A 216 -0.21 -16.70 -6.04
C CYS A 216 -0.04 -17.98 -6.87
N VAL A 217 -0.91 -18.99 -6.68
CA VAL A 217 -0.85 -20.26 -7.42
C VAL A 217 -1.08 -20.04 -8.93
N VAL A 218 -2.05 -19.20 -9.31
CA VAL A 218 -2.31 -18.87 -10.72
C VAL A 218 -1.08 -18.19 -11.35
N TYR A 219 -0.48 -17.25 -10.63
CA TYR A 219 0.71 -16.54 -11.11
C TYR A 219 1.94 -17.48 -11.27
N LEU A 220 2.19 -18.32 -10.28
CA LEU A 220 3.29 -19.30 -10.33
C LEU A 220 3.04 -20.34 -11.44
N ALA A 221 1.78 -20.75 -11.64
CA ALA A 221 1.39 -21.63 -12.74
C ALA A 221 1.64 -20.99 -14.12
N PHE A 222 1.38 -19.69 -14.29
CA PHE A 222 1.71 -18.97 -15.51
C PHE A 222 3.20 -19.12 -15.87
N TRP A 223 4.11 -18.84 -14.93
CA TRP A 223 5.56 -18.99 -15.17
C TRP A 223 5.98 -20.43 -15.44
N THR A 224 5.36 -21.38 -14.75
CA THR A 224 5.61 -22.82 -14.95
C THR A 224 5.18 -23.25 -16.35
N VAL A 225 3.98 -22.85 -16.78
CA VAL A 225 3.47 -23.17 -18.13
C VAL A 225 4.35 -22.55 -19.20
N LEU A 226 4.75 -21.28 -19.05
CA LEU A 226 5.65 -20.59 -19.97
C LEU A 226 7.00 -21.32 -20.06
N SER A 227 7.58 -21.72 -18.94
CA SER A 227 8.85 -22.45 -18.88
C SER A 227 8.78 -23.82 -19.59
N VAL A 228 7.71 -24.57 -19.35
CA VAL A 228 7.48 -25.87 -20.00
C VAL A 228 7.19 -25.69 -21.49
N TRP A 229 6.45 -24.67 -21.90
CA TRP A 229 6.14 -24.40 -23.29
C TRP A 229 7.40 -24.07 -24.11
N LEU A 230 8.26 -23.19 -23.58
CA LEU A 230 9.57 -22.90 -24.20
C LEU A 230 10.47 -24.13 -24.23
N GLY A 231 10.47 -24.93 -23.15
CA GLY A 231 11.25 -26.17 -23.05
C GLY A 231 10.86 -27.25 -24.06
N LYS A 232 9.62 -27.25 -24.54
CA LYS A 232 9.19 -28.16 -25.64
C LYS A 232 9.75 -27.73 -27.00
N ASN A 233 9.82 -26.43 -27.25
CA ASN A 233 10.08 -25.86 -28.58
C ASN A 233 11.57 -25.56 -28.82
N LEU A 234 12.37 -25.35 -27.76
CA LEU A 234 13.77 -25.01 -27.84
C LEU A 234 14.68 -26.20 -27.51
N ALA A 235 15.79 -26.31 -28.24
CA ALA A 235 16.67 -27.48 -28.16
C ALA A 235 17.64 -27.47 -26.97
N SER A 236 18.04 -26.32 -26.45
CA SER A 236 19.10 -26.22 -25.44
C SER A 236 18.68 -25.47 -24.19
N ALA A 237 19.07 -25.99 -23.01
CA ALA A 237 18.77 -25.39 -21.70
C ALA A 237 19.24 -23.92 -21.57
N PRO A 238 20.43 -23.52 -22.03
CA PRO A 238 20.85 -22.11 -21.96
C PRO A 238 19.96 -21.14 -22.76
N ARG A 239 19.48 -21.57 -23.96
CA ARG A 239 18.56 -20.74 -24.75
C ARG A 239 17.21 -20.56 -24.05
N ILE A 240 16.70 -21.64 -23.44
CA ILE A 240 15.44 -21.57 -22.67
C ILE A 240 15.60 -20.63 -21.48
N ALA A 241 16.67 -20.75 -20.71
CA ALA A 241 16.96 -19.90 -19.57
C ALA A 241 17.10 -18.43 -19.97
N SER A 242 17.88 -18.13 -21.02
CA SER A 242 18.05 -16.75 -21.52
C SER A 242 16.75 -16.12 -21.97
N MET A 243 15.89 -16.87 -22.66
CA MET A 243 14.61 -16.38 -23.13
C MET A 243 13.61 -16.16 -21.99
N LEU A 244 13.59 -17.04 -21.00
CA LEU A 244 12.76 -16.86 -19.80
C LEU A 244 13.21 -15.68 -18.96
N ILE A 245 14.53 -15.47 -18.79
CA ILE A 245 15.09 -14.31 -18.10
C ILE A 245 14.74 -13.02 -18.85
N ALA A 246 14.85 -13.00 -20.19
CA ALA A 246 14.45 -11.86 -20.99
C ALA A 246 12.95 -11.55 -20.85
N CYS A 247 12.08 -12.58 -20.86
CA CYS A 247 10.65 -12.41 -20.59
C CYS A 247 10.40 -11.86 -19.17
N TRP A 248 11.15 -12.36 -18.18
CA TRP A 248 11.04 -11.89 -16.80
C TRP A 248 11.45 -10.42 -16.68
N VAL A 249 12.58 -10.02 -17.21
CA VAL A 249 13.03 -8.61 -17.22
C VAL A 249 11.99 -7.73 -17.92
N LEU A 250 11.47 -8.16 -19.08
CA LEU A 250 10.46 -7.42 -19.82
C LEU A 250 9.18 -7.23 -18.99
N LEU A 251 8.64 -8.31 -18.42
CA LEU A 251 7.35 -8.29 -17.72
C LEU A 251 7.45 -7.66 -16.33
N ALA A 252 8.55 -7.86 -15.61
CA ALA A 252 8.68 -7.42 -14.22
C ALA A 252 9.25 -6.00 -14.08
N PHE A 253 10.03 -5.52 -15.08
CA PHE A 253 10.70 -4.22 -14.98
C PHE A 253 10.39 -3.30 -16.16
N VAL A 254 10.62 -3.74 -17.40
CA VAL A 254 10.52 -2.86 -18.55
C VAL A 254 9.09 -2.38 -18.77
N LEU A 255 8.11 -3.28 -18.77
CA LEU A 255 6.70 -2.90 -18.95
C LEU A 255 6.15 -2.00 -17.84
N PRO A 256 6.39 -2.27 -16.53
CA PRO A 256 6.01 -1.35 -15.48
C PRO A 256 6.62 0.04 -15.64
N ILE A 257 7.93 0.15 -15.90
CA ILE A 257 8.63 1.44 -16.10
C ILE A 257 8.06 2.20 -17.31
N LEU A 258 7.86 1.52 -18.44
CA LEU A 258 7.27 2.16 -19.62
C LEU A 258 5.84 2.61 -19.38
N SER A 259 5.06 1.80 -18.64
CA SER A 259 3.68 2.15 -18.28
C SER A 259 3.64 3.38 -17.38
N ASP A 260 4.51 3.46 -16.38
CA ASP A 260 4.62 4.60 -15.49
C ASP A 260 5.00 5.88 -16.26
N LEU A 261 6.00 5.79 -17.14
CA LEU A 261 6.42 6.90 -18.00
C LEU A 261 5.28 7.41 -18.89
N LEU A 262 4.54 6.51 -19.53
CA LEU A 262 3.42 6.86 -20.39
C LEU A 262 2.26 7.50 -19.61
N ILE A 263 1.93 6.95 -18.43
CA ILE A 263 0.87 7.45 -17.58
C ILE A 263 1.23 8.84 -17.06
N ASN A 264 2.45 9.03 -16.56
CA ASN A 264 2.90 10.32 -16.02
C ASN A 264 2.97 11.41 -17.10
N ASN A 265 3.30 11.06 -18.35
CA ASN A 265 3.28 12.00 -19.46
C ASN A 265 1.85 12.31 -19.95
N SER A 266 0.89 11.42 -19.72
CA SER A 266 -0.49 11.57 -20.21
C SER A 266 -1.39 12.33 -19.22
N VAL A 267 -1.09 12.26 -17.92
CA VAL A 267 -1.90 12.86 -16.87
C VAL A 267 -1.13 14.02 -16.26
N HIS A 268 -1.51 15.23 -16.63
CA HIS A 268 -1.01 16.46 -16.02
C HIS A 268 -1.78 16.75 -14.74
N SER A 269 -1.12 17.27 -13.74
CA SER A 269 -1.72 17.69 -12.47
C SER A 269 -0.94 18.84 -11.85
N ALA A 270 -1.60 19.60 -10.99
CA ALA A 270 -0.91 20.44 -10.01
C ALA A 270 0.13 19.60 -9.24
N LYS A 271 1.19 20.24 -8.80
CA LYS A 271 2.22 19.59 -7.97
C LYS A 271 1.91 19.82 -6.51
N GLY A 272 2.31 18.91 -5.63
CA GLY A 272 2.19 19.12 -4.18
C GLY A 272 2.84 20.43 -3.71
N GLY A 273 3.93 20.86 -4.35
CA GLY A 273 4.55 22.16 -4.11
C GLY A 273 3.65 23.35 -4.40
N ASP A 274 2.82 23.29 -5.44
CA ASP A 274 1.89 24.37 -5.81
C ASP A 274 0.80 24.50 -4.75
N ILE A 275 0.29 23.38 -4.21
CA ILE A 275 -0.67 23.34 -3.11
C ILE A 275 -0.10 24.04 -1.87
N LEU A 276 1.12 23.63 -1.47
CA LEU A 276 1.80 24.19 -0.30
C LEU A 276 2.12 25.66 -0.44
N LEU A 277 2.61 26.06 -1.62
CA LEU A 277 2.96 27.45 -1.91
C LEU A 277 1.73 28.35 -1.83
N THR A 278 0.67 28.01 -2.56
CA THR A 278 -0.58 28.79 -2.57
C THR A 278 -1.19 28.91 -1.17
N GLN A 279 -1.22 27.81 -0.42
CA GLN A 279 -1.72 27.85 0.95
C GLN A 279 -0.88 28.78 1.84
N ARG A 280 0.45 28.65 1.81
CA ARG A 280 1.37 29.46 2.64
C ARG A 280 1.33 30.92 2.25
N GLU A 281 1.31 31.25 0.96
CA GLU A 281 1.20 32.62 0.48
C GLU A 281 -0.10 33.25 0.97
N THR A 282 -1.24 32.59 0.76
CA THR A 282 -2.56 33.08 1.23
C THR A 282 -2.59 33.31 2.74
N VAL A 283 -2.01 32.40 3.52
CA VAL A 283 -1.93 32.51 4.98
C VAL A 283 -1.00 33.66 5.39
N ASN A 284 0.12 33.87 4.71
CA ASN A 284 1.06 34.94 5.01
C ASN A 284 0.51 36.31 4.59
N ASP A 285 -0.07 36.41 3.41
CA ASP A 285 -0.65 37.65 2.91
C ASP A 285 -1.79 38.19 3.80
N ALA A 286 -2.50 37.29 4.47
CA ALA A 286 -3.58 37.69 5.40
C ALA A 286 -3.09 38.56 6.56
N TRP A 287 -1.80 38.53 6.90
CA TRP A 287 -1.23 39.44 7.93
C TRP A 287 -1.05 40.86 7.43
N ASP A 288 -0.90 41.08 6.12
CA ASP A 288 -0.67 42.35 5.50
C ASP A 288 -1.95 42.95 4.87
N LEU A 289 -2.98 42.12 4.68
CA LEU A 289 -4.27 42.51 4.11
C LEU A 289 -5.25 43.03 5.17
N PRO A 290 -6.21 43.91 4.79
CA PRO A 290 -7.31 44.28 5.69
C PRO A 290 -8.08 43.06 6.18
N VAL A 291 -8.43 43.03 7.46
CA VAL A 291 -9.23 41.96 8.09
C VAL A 291 -10.51 41.65 7.31
N SER A 292 -11.18 42.70 6.78
CA SER A 292 -12.39 42.54 5.96
C SER A 292 -12.19 41.63 4.75
N THR A 293 -11.05 41.70 4.06
CA THR A 293 -10.75 40.86 2.90
C THR A 293 -10.76 39.38 3.25
N THR A 294 -10.11 39.03 4.35
CA THR A 294 -10.10 37.65 4.87
C THR A 294 -11.51 37.20 5.30
N MET A 295 -12.22 38.08 6.01
CA MET A 295 -13.55 37.71 6.51
C MET A 295 -14.57 37.56 5.39
N GLU A 296 -14.54 38.39 4.34
CA GLU A 296 -15.39 38.23 3.15
C GLU A 296 -15.15 36.89 2.46
N ALA A 297 -13.89 36.52 2.27
CA ALA A 297 -13.53 35.24 1.71
C ALA A 297 -13.97 34.03 2.60
N PHE A 298 -13.85 34.17 3.92
CA PHE A 298 -14.29 33.15 4.88
C PHE A 298 -15.82 32.99 4.87
N VAL A 299 -16.57 34.11 4.95
CA VAL A 299 -18.05 34.15 5.01
C VAL A 299 -18.66 33.58 3.73
N THR A 300 -18.02 33.70 2.58
CA THR A 300 -18.48 33.09 1.33
C THR A 300 -18.76 31.61 1.49
N ASN A 301 -17.95 30.92 2.25
CA ASN A 301 -18.14 29.47 2.53
C ASN A 301 -18.81 29.18 3.88
N HIS A 302 -18.89 30.19 4.74
CA HIS A 302 -19.48 30.09 6.10
C HIS A 302 -20.47 31.24 6.36
N PRO A 303 -21.56 31.36 5.57
CA PRO A 303 -22.50 32.53 5.65
C PRO A 303 -23.18 32.63 7.02
N GLN A 304 -23.23 31.53 7.80
CA GLN A 304 -23.78 31.55 9.17
C GLN A 304 -22.96 32.38 10.15
N TYR A 305 -21.77 32.83 9.79
CA TYR A 305 -20.88 33.68 10.61
C TYR A 305 -20.70 35.08 10.04
N SER A 306 -21.62 35.52 9.18
CA SER A 306 -21.60 36.87 8.58
C SER A 306 -21.67 37.99 9.62
N ASP A 307 -22.30 37.73 10.76
CA ASP A 307 -22.47 38.74 11.84
C ASP A 307 -21.22 38.86 12.73
N TYR A 308 -20.19 38.06 12.46
CA TYR A 308 -18.94 38.16 13.22
C TYR A 308 -18.27 39.49 12.99
N THR A 309 -18.01 40.20 14.07
CA THR A 309 -17.32 41.48 14.06
C THR A 309 -15.96 41.33 14.73
N HIS A 310 -14.89 41.60 13.99
CA HIS A 310 -13.55 41.66 14.56
C HIS A 310 -13.47 42.72 15.67
N GLN A 311 -13.04 42.34 16.86
CA GLN A 311 -12.99 43.23 18.03
C GLN A 311 -11.60 43.87 18.15
N GLY A 312 -11.52 45.14 17.76
CA GLY A 312 -10.32 45.99 17.96
C GLY A 312 -9.28 45.91 16.82
N GLU A 313 -8.14 46.61 17.04
CA GLU A 313 -7.00 46.64 16.11
C GLU A 313 -5.95 45.55 16.39
N GLY A 314 -6.24 44.64 17.31
CA GLY A 314 -5.29 43.61 17.77
C GLY A 314 -5.53 42.21 17.21
N PHE A 315 -4.72 41.27 17.67
CA PHE A 315 -4.85 39.87 17.34
C PHE A 315 -6.17 39.29 17.85
N ASP A 316 -6.88 38.56 16.98
CA ASP A 316 -8.13 37.87 17.28
C ASP A 316 -8.08 36.42 16.73
N TRP A 317 -8.48 35.47 17.57
CA TRP A 317 -8.51 34.06 17.20
C TRP A 317 -9.51 33.75 16.08
N GLY A 318 -10.65 34.43 16.03
CA GLY A 318 -11.61 34.22 14.94
C GLY A 318 -10.99 34.60 13.59
N TRP A 319 -10.43 35.81 13.47
CA TRP A 319 -9.71 36.23 12.25
C TRP A 319 -8.54 35.27 11.94
N TYR A 320 -7.76 34.84 12.94
CA TYR A 320 -6.66 33.89 12.75
C TYR A 320 -7.12 32.58 12.11
N TYR A 321 -8.19 31.99 12.62
CA TYR A 321 -8.73 30.75 12.04
C TYR A 321 -9.47 30.96 10.73
N ALA A 322 -10.03 32.15 10.48
CA ALA A 322 -10.61 32.50 9.20
C ALA A 322 -9.55 32.45 8.09
N PHE A 323 -8.38 33.07 8.28
CA PHE A 323 -7.37 33.06 7.22
C PHE A 323 -6.69 31.67 7.08
N GLN A 324 -6.60 30.86 8.12
CA GLN A 324 -6.19 29.46 7.98
C GLN A 324 -7.16 28.67 7.10
N GLN A 325 -8.46 28.91 7.25
CA GLN A 325 -9.49 28.32 6.41
C GLN A 325 -9.43 28.84 4.97
N VAL A 326 -9.21 30.15 4.79
CA VAL A 326 -9.08 30.78 3.46
C VAL A 326 -7.85 30.24 2.73
N GLY A 327 -6.75 29.97 3.43
CA GLY A 327 -5.57 29.31 2.86
C GLY A 327 -5.89 27.92 2.31
N ASP A 328 -6.67 27.10 3.02
CA ASP A 328 -7.12 25.80 2.52
C ASP A 328 -8.10 25.94 1.33
N GLN A 329 -8.95 26.96 1.34
CA GLN A 329 -9.88 27.23 0.24
C GLN A 329 -9.12 27.62 -1.03
N ALA A 330 -8.12 28.49 -0.91
CA ALA A 330 -7.28 28.92 -2.04
C ALA A 330 -6.48 27.74 -2.65
N ALA A 331 -5.97 26.85 -1.80
CA ALA A 331 -5.27 25.64 -2.25
C ALA A 331 -6.22 24.54 -2.74
N GLY A 332 -7.52 24.67 -2.49
CA GLY A 332 -8.52 23.61 -2.71
C GLY A 332 -8.63 23.17 -4.16
N GLU A 333 -8.54 24.07 -5.13
CA GLU A 333 -8.56 23.73 -6.56
C GLU A 333 -7.36 22.88 -6.94
N PHE A 334 -6.15 23.28 -6.56
CA PHE A 334 -4.93 22.52 -6.81
C PHE A 334 -4.94 21.16 -6.11
N SER A 335 -5.44 21.10 -4.87
CA SER A 335 -5.57 19.85 -4.12
C SER A 335 -6.57 18.88 -4.77
N ASN A 336 -7.71 19.39 -5.26
CA ASN A 336 -8.70 18.60 -5.98
C ASN A 336 -8.15 18.08 -7.31
N ASP A 337 -7.46 18.92 -8.09
CA ASP A 337 -6.80 18.52 -9.34
C ASP A 337 -5.74 17.44 -9.09
N TYR A 338 -4.88 17.64 -8.10
CA TYR A 338 -3.87 16.65 -7.72
C TYR A 338 -4.48 15.29 -7.38
N ARG A 339 -5.52 15.27 -6.55
CA ARG A 339 -6.22 14.03 -6.15
C ARG A 339 -6.93 13.36 -7.33
N ALA A 340 -7.61 14.14 -8.16
CA ALA A 340 -8.28 13.62 -9.36
C ALA A 340 -7.27 13.01 -10.34
N ALA A 341 -6.13 13.67 -10.53
CA ALA A 341 -5.05 13.14 -11.36
C ALA A 341 -4.42 11.88 -10.76
N ALA A 342 -4.18 11.83 -9.45
CA ALA A 342 -3.67 10.63 -8.78
C ALA A 342 -4.63 9.44 -8.91
N ALA A 343 -5.94 9.66 -8.71
CA ALA A 343 -6.96 8.65 -8.93
C ALA A 343 -7.03 8.17 -10.39
N ASN A 344 -6.87 9.08 -11.35
CA ASN A 344 -6.84 8.75 -12.77
C ASN A 344 -5.58 7.94 -13.13
N LYS A 345 -4.40 8.32 -12.62
CA LYS A 345 -3.16 7.55 -12.77
C LYS A 345 -3.32 6.13 -12.21
N TYR A 346 -3.90 6.00 -11.03
CA TYR A 346 -4.19 4.69 -10.44
C TYR A 346 -5.13 3.86 -11.32
N LYS A 347 -6.16 4.47 -11.91
CA LYS A 347 -7.08 3.80 -12.85
C LYS A 347 -6.35 3.34 -14.12
N LEU A 348 -5.54 4.22 -14.73
CA LEU A 348 -4.75 3.91 -15.93
C LEU A 348 -3.73 2.80 -15.66
N ALA A 349 -3.05 2.83 -14.51
CA ALA A 349 -2.17 1.75 -14.07
C ALA A 349 -2.88 0.40 -14.02
N GLY A 350 -4.20 0.38 -13.78
CA GLY A 350 -5.02 -0.83 -13.87
C GLY A 350 -5.00 -1.48 -15.26
N TYR A 351 -4.96 -0.71 -16.33
CA TYR A 351 -4.85 -1.27 -17.69
C TYR A 351 -3.45 -1.83 -17.96
N ALA A 352 -2.40 -1.20 -17.43
CA ALA A 352 -1.03 -1.71 -17.55
C ALA A 352 -0.86 -3.11 -16.91
N THR A 353 -1.65 -3.44 -15.88
CA THR A 353 -1.61 -4.77 -15.27
C THR A 353 -2.00 -5.90 -16.21
N LEU A 354 -2.76 -5.62 -17.27
CA LEU A 354 -3.13 -6.63 -18.28
C LEU A 354 -1.94 -7.11 -19.08
N LEU A 355 -0.90 -6.28 -19.20
CA LEU A 355 0.32 -6.58 -19.93
C LEU A 355 1.41 -7.18 -19.05
N SER A 356 1.35 -6.96 -17.74
CA SER A 356 2.37 -7.39 -16.78
C SER A 356 1.73 -8.23 -15.65
N PRO A 357 1.81 -9.58 -15.74
CA PRO A 357 1.35 -10.46 -14.68
C PRO A 357 1.97 -10.19 -13.29
N PRO A 358 3.27 -9.82 -13.15
CA PRO A 358 3.81 -9.38 -11.87
C PRO A 358 3.07 -8.16 -11.28
N LEU A 359 2.82 -7.14 -12.09
CA LEU A 359 2.11 -5.93 -11.68
C LEU A 359 0.64 -6.23 -11.33
N LEU A 360 -0.01 -7.14 -12.08
CA LEU A 360 -1.36 -7.59 -11.78
C LEU A 360 -1.42 -8.25 -10.39
N LEU A 361 -0.47 -9.16 -10.10
CA LEU A 361 -0.41 -9.82 -8.81
C LEU A 361 -0.21 -8.83 -7.67
N GLN A 362 0.80 -7.93 -7.77
CA GLN A 362 1.04 -6.89 -6.77
C GLN A 362 -0.22 -6.07 -6.48
N ARG A 363 -0.85 -5.54 -7.53
CA ARG A 363 -2.09 -4.74 -7.40
C ARG A 363 -3.20 -5.51 -6.70
N LYS A 364 -3.40 -6.81 -7.04
CA LYS A 364 -4.44 -7.64 -6.42
C LYS A 364 -4.17 -7.92 -4.95
N LEU A 365 -2.92 -8.22 -4.60
CA LEU A 365 -2.54 -8.52 -3.22
C LEU A 365 -2.52 -7.27 -2.35
N ASN A 366 -1.99 -6.13 -2.85
CA ASN A 366 -2.04 -4.85 -2.12
C ASN A 366 -3.49 -4.42 -1.85
N ARG A 367 -4.40 -4.61 -2.84
CA ARG A 367 -5.81 -4.31 -2.62
C ARG A 367 -6.47 -5.23 -1.59
N LEU A 368 -6.17 -6.54 -1.61
CA LEU A 368 -6.65 -7.47 -0.58
C LEU A 368 -6.13 -7.13 0.81
N ALA A 369 -4.91 -6.61 0.88
CA ALA A 369 -4.28 -6.16 2.13
C ALA A 369 -4.71 -4.74 2.56
N ASN A 370 -5.50 -4.03 1.74
CA ASN A 370 -5.86 -2.63 1.97
C ASN A 370 -4.62 -1.72 2.15
N THR A 371 -3.64 -1.92 1.26
CA THR A 371 -2.35 -1.21 1.26
C THR A 371 -2.05 -0.60 -0.11
N ASP A 372 -3.03 -0.54 -1.01
CA ASP A 372 -2.91 0.09 -2.32
C ASP A 372 -3.12 1.63 -2.22
N ALA A 373 -2.89 2.34 -3.32
CA ALA A 373 -3.04 3.78 -3.36
C ALA A 373 -4.46 4.27 -3.02
N LEU A 374 -5.50 3.46 -3.27
CA LEU A 374 -6.86 3.83 -2.87
C LEU A 374 -7.00 3.91 -1.35
N ALA A 375 -6.40 2.97 -0.62
CA ALA A 375 -6.41 3.00 0.85
C ALA A 375 -5.68 4.24 1.39
N ALA A 376 -4.59 4.67 0.74
CA ALA A 376 -3.91 5.91 1.10
C ALA A 376 -4.79 7.15 0.84
N PHE A 377 -5.48 7.22 -0.31
CA PHE A 377 -6.39 8.32 -0.63
C PHE A 377 -7.61 8.37 0.32
N GLU A 378 -8.14 7.21 0.71
CA GLU A 378 -9.22 7.11 1.70
C GLU A 378 -8.77 7.63 3.06
N TYR A 379 -7.57 7.26 3.51
CA TYR A 379 -7.01 7.78 4.75
C TYR A 379 -6.81 9.30 4.70
N GLU A 380 -6.28 9.86 3.62
CA GLU A 380 -6.18 11.32 3.46
C GLU A 380 -7.56 12.00 3.49
N GLN A 381 -8.59 11.37 2.91
CA GLN A 381 -9.94 11.89 2.96
C GLN A 381 -10.50 11.85 4.39
N ASP A 382 -10.26 10.78 5.14
CA ASP A 382 -10.63 10.67 6.56
C ASP A 382 -10.00 11.79 7.40
N ILE A 383 -8.74 12.16 7.10
CA ILE A 383 -8.08 13.30 7.76
C ILE A 383 -8.84 14.61 7.46
N ARG A 384 -9.22 14.84 6.19
CA ARG A 384 -9.95 16.05 5.79
C ARG A 384 -11.33 16.15 6.43
N ASP A 385 -12.06 15.03 6.44
CA ASP A 385 -13.39 14.95 7.05
C ASP A 385 -13.33 15.15 8.57
N PHE A 386 -12.36 14.54 9.23
CA PHE A 386 -12.10 14.76 10.65
C PHE A 386 -11.74 16.22 10.95
N HIS A 387 -10.83 16.80 10.18
CA HIS A 387 -10.41 18.19 10.38
C HIS A 387 -11.55 19.20 10.14
N LYS A 388 -12.39 18.94 9.12
CA LYS A 388 -13.62 19.72 8.89
C LYS A 388 -14.56 19.62 10.09
N ALA A 389 -14.80 18.43 10.62
CA ALA A 389 -15.63 18.22 11.78
C ALA A 389 -15.07 18.94 13.03
N LEU A 390 -13.74 18.91 13.20
CA LEU A 390 -13.06 19.61 14.28
C LEU A 390 -13.25 21.14 14.18
N ARG A 391 -13.05 21.72 13.00
CA ARG A 391 -13.32 23.15 12.75
C ARG A 391 -14.76 23.52 13.07
N MET A 392 -15.72 22.74 12.57
CA MET A 392 -17.14 23.00 12.83
C MET A 392 -17.51 22.90 14.30
N ALA A 393 -16.79 22.12 15.10
CA ALA A 393 -16.99 22.05 16.56
C ALA A 393 -16.43 23.29 17.29
N TYR A 394 -15.32 23.88 16.81
CA TYR A 394 -14.71 25.07 17.43
C TYR A 394 -15.34 26.40 16.96
N TYR A 395 -15.86 26.47 15.74
CA TYR A 395 -16.35 27.73 15.13
C TYR A 395 -17.46 28.45 15.91
N PRO A 396 -18.42 27.78 16.56
CA PRO A 396 -19.40 28.47 17.40
C PRO A 396 -18.75 29.28 18.53
N TRP A 397 -17.70 28.78 19.13
CA TRP A 397 -16.98 29.50 20.20
C TRP A 397 -16.09 30.62 19.66
N LEU A 398 -15.61 30.51 18.44
CA LEU A 398 -14.70 31.46 17.83
C LEU A 398 -15.44 32.59 17.09
N PHE A 399 -16.57 32.29 16.44
CA PHE A 399 -17.26 33.22 15.56
C PHE A 399 -18.67 33.62 16.03
N ALA A 400 -19.40 32.71 16.70
CA ALA A 400 -20.73 33.01 17.19
C ALA A 400 -20.73 33.50 18.66
N GLN A 401 -19.54 33.61 19.27
CA GLN A 401 -19.37 34.04 20.67
C GLN A 401 -20.16 33.22 21.70
N GLU A 402 -20.42 31.94 21.35
CA GLU A 402 -21.01 31.01 22.30
C GLU A 402 -20.11 30.84 23.52
N LYS A 403 -20.74 30.71 24.69
CA LYS A 403 -20.01 30.54 25.95
C LYS A 403 -19.19 29.26 25.90
N PHE A 404 -17.87 29.39 25.94
CA PHE A 404 -16.95 28.26 26.01
C PHE A 404 -16.84 27.75 27.45
N ASP A 405 -16.99 26.43 27.60
CA ASP A 405 -16.64 25.71 28.86
C ASP A 405 -15.79 24.50 28.46
N LYS A 406 -14.78 24.20 29.30
CA LYS A 406 -13.89 23.05 29.09
C LYS A 406 -14.62 21.71 29.06
N THR A 407 -15.80 21.59 29.66
CA THR A 407 -16.64 20.39 29.58
C THR A 407 -17.02 20.04 28.14
N HIS A 408 -17.14 21.05 27.23
CA HIS A 408 -17.45 20.87 25.82
C HIS A 408 -16.32 20.13 25.06
N LEU A 409 -15.09 20.14 25.58
CA LEU A 409 -13.96 19.47 24.94
C LEU A 409 -14.11 17.94 24.92
N THR A 410 -14.95 17.39 25.79
CA THR A 410 -15.27 15.95 25.79
C THR A 410 -16.15 15.53 24.60
N SER A 411 -16.87 16.50 24.02
CA SER A 411 -17.73 16.27 22.84
C SER A 411 -17.03 16.52 21.50
N LEU A 412 -15.74 16.91 21.52
CA LEU A 412 -14.98 17.11 20.29
C LEU A 412 -14.93 15.84 19.46
N PRO A 413 -14.96 15.96 18.12
CA PRO A 413 -14.77 14.83 17.23
C PRO A 413 -13.48 14.08 17.54
N GLN A 414 -13.54 12.76 17.50
CA GLN A 414 -12.38 11.90 17.59
C GLN A 414 -12.14 11.27 16.22
N PHE A 415 -10.87 11.17 15.83
CA PHE A 415 -10.52 10.51 14.58
C PHE A 415 -10.93 9.04 14.63
N LYS A 416 -11.59 8.60 13.56
CA LYS A 416 -11.96 7.20 13.35
C LYS A 416 -11.41 6.78 11.99
N ASP A 417 -10.58 5.75 11.99
CA ASP A 417 -10.10 5.13 10.76
C ASP A 417 -11.28 4.41 10.06
N SER A 418 -11.62 4.85 8.85
CA SER A 418 -12.72 4.26 8.07
C SER A 418 -12.38 2.87 7.55
N THR A 419 -11.10 2.53 7.49
CA THR A 419 -10.64 1.19 7.05
C THR A 419 -11.21 0.05 7.90
N HIS A 420 -11.65 0.34 9.13
CA HIS A 420 -12.39 -0.60 9.99
C HIS A 420 -13.84 -0.85 9.53
N ASN A 421 -14.46 0.06 8.78
CA ASN A 421 -15.82 -0.11 8.26
C ASN A 421 -15.89 -1.04 7.04
N TYR A 422 -14.81 -1.22 6.28
CA TYR A 422 -14.75 -2.17 5.16
C TYR A 422 -14.96 -3.63 5.57
N LYS A 423 -14.67 -4.01 6.81
CA LYS A 423 -15.02 -5.33 7.34
C LYS A 423 -16.52 -5.60 7.38
N LYS A 424 -17.36 -4.57 7.45
CA LYS A 424 -18.83 -4.72 7.40
C LYS A 424 -19.36 -4.89 5.98
N VAL A 425 -18.80 -4.16 5.01
CA VAL A 425 -19.30 -4.19 3.62
C VAL A 425 -18.84 -5.47 2.89
N GLN A 426 -17.66 -6.02 3.17
CA GLN A 426 -17.22 -7.30 2.60
C GLN A 426 -17.94 -8.53 3.20
N ASN A 427 -18.57 -8.39 4.36
CA ASN A 427 -19.38 -9.47 4.95
C ASN A 427 -20.87 -9.42 4.50
N GLU A 428 -21.27 -8.38 3.77
CA GLU A 428 -22.63 -8.19 3.25
C GLU A 428 -22.74 -8.35 1.72
N GLN A 429 -21.61 -8.62 1.02
CA GLN A 429 -21.55 -9.02 -0.39
C GLN A 429 -20.95 -10.42 -0.55
#